data_c470c529ce8fec6b70edf94311fec2ac
#
_entry.id   c470c529ce8fec6b70edf94311fec2ac
#
_cell.length_a   1.000
_cell.length_b   1.000
_cell.length_c   1.000
_cell.angle_alpha   90.00
_cell.angle_beta   90.00
_cell.angle_gamma   90.00
#
_symmetry.space_group_name_H-M   'P 1'
#
loop_
_entity.id
_entity.type
_entity.pdbx_description
1 polymer ?
#
loop_
_entity_poly.entity_id
_entity_poly.type
_entity_poly.pdbx_seq_one_letter_code
_entity_poly.pdbx_strand_id
1 'polypeptide(L)'
;SMTAPRDPFFPAERSIRASDKPLEVRFLGRMDYQEAWDYQAEVAAARAKGEQDDVVLVVEHPNIYTAGKRTQPEDMPDNGLPVITVDRGGRITWHGEGQLVIYPIIKLAEPVDVVDYVRRLEEATIQTVRQMGVTTAGRIDGRSGVWVPSTTEAKDPSAPKRDRKIAALGIRITRGVT
;
A
#
# COMPACT_ATOMS: atom_id res chain seq x y z
N SER A 1 -10.17 8.04 -20.82
CA SER A 1 -11.53 7.62 -20.48
C SER A 1 -11.46 6.44 -19.52
N MET A 2 -12.23 6.50 -18.49
CA MET A 2 -12.23 5.45 -17.49
C MET A 2 -13.22 4.37 -17.85
N THR A 3 -12.75 3.13 -17.87
CA THR A 3 -13.66 2.00 -17.92
C THR A 3 -14.39 1.90 -16.57
N ALA A 4 -15.66 1.62 -16.61
CA ALA A 4 -16.40 1.32 -15.40
C ALA A 4 -15.72 0.18 -14.64
N PRO A 5 -15.68 0.24 -13.31
CA PRO A 5 -15.15 -0.87 -12.54
C PRO A 5 -15.96 -2.13 -12.83
N ARG A 6 -15.27 -3.26 -13.02
CA ARG A 6 -15.95 -4.54 -13.10
C ARG A 6 -16.49 -4.94 -11.73
N ASP A 7 -17.52 -5.73 -11.71
CA ASP A 7 -18.01 -6.31 -10.47
C ASP A 7 -16.98 -7.26 -9.87
N PRO A 8 -16.76 -7.22 -8.54
CA PRO A 8 -15.86 -8.15 -7.89
C PRO A 8 -16.42 -9.59 -7.94
N PHE A 9 -15.55 -10.58 -7.86
CA PHE A 9 -15.99 -11.98 -7.72
C PHE A 9 -16.73 -12.21 -6.41
N PHE A 10 -16.42 -11.42 -5.38
CA PHE A 10 -17.01 -11.56 -4.07
C PHE A 10 -17.93 -10.38 -3.76
N PRO A 11 -19.11 -10.62 -3.19
CA PRO A 11 -19.94 -9.54 -2.65
C PRO A 11 -19.19 -8.77 -1.56
N ALA A 12 -19.58 -7.51 -1.33
CA ALA A 12 -18.91 -6.62 -0.38
C ALA A 12 -18.85 -7.19 1.05
N GLU A 13 -19.85 -7.95 1.45
CA GLU A 13 -19.93 -8.58 2.78
C GLU A 13 -19.10 -9.85 2.92
N ARG A 14 -18.59 -10.40 1.80
CA ARG A 14 -17.76 -11.60 1.83
C ARG A 14 -16.28 -11.23 1.98
N SER A 15 -15.58 -11.94 2.88
CA SER A 15 -14.15 -11.75 3.06
C SER A 15 -13.35 -12.07 1.81
N ILE A 16 -12.38 -11.22 1.49
CA ILE A 16 -11.38 -11.49 0.47
C ILE A 16 -10.31 -12.49 0.94
N ARG A 17 -10.27 -12.77 2.23
CA ARG A 17 -9.28 -13.68 2.84
C ARG A 17 -9.75 -15.13 2.75
N ALA A 18 -8.80 -16.03 2.51
CA ALA A 18 -9.06 -17.47 2.58
C ALA A 18 -9.28 -17.96 4.01
N SER A 19 -8.71 -17.27 5.00
CA SER A 19 -8.85 -17.61 6.41
C SER A 19 -10.00 -16.84 7.06
N ASP A 20 -10.71 -17.47 7.99
CA ASP A 20 -11.72 -16.85 8.87
C ASP A 20 -11.18 -16.52 10.27
N LYS A 21 -9.91 -16.83 10.53
CA LYS A 21 -9.29 -16.55 11.82
C LYS A 21 -9.07 -15.06 12.01
N PRO A 22 -9.05 -14.57 13.26
CA PRO A 22 -8.73 -13.17 13.54
C PRO A 22 -7.40 -12.77 12.92
N LEU A 23 -7.34 -11.54 12.38
CA LEU A 23 -6.14 -11.01 11.75
C LEU A 23 -5.13 -10.60 12.82
N GLU A 24 -3.96 -11.21 12.81
CA GLU A 24 -2.86 -10.82 13.67
C GLU A 24 -2.19 -9.55 13.15
N VAL A 25 -1.83 -8.64 14.05
CA VAL A 25 -1.07 -7.44 13.71
C VAL A 25 0.22 -7.45 14.51
N ARG A 26 1.37 -7.32 13.84
CA ARG A 26 2.69 -7.24 14.47
C ARG A 26 3.29 -5.86 14.24
N PHE A 27 3.62 -5.19 15.33
CA PHE A 27 4.30 -3.89 15.30
C PHE A 27 5.81 -4.13 15.37
N LEU A 28 6.51 -3.82 14.29
CA LEU A 28 7.96 -4.05 14.16
C LEU A 28 8.79 -2.83 14.59
N GLY A 29 8.13 -1.72 14.89
CA GLY A 29 8.82 -0.48 15.20
C GLY A 29 9.59 0.07 14.00
N ARG A 30 10.77 0.59 14.24
CA ARG A 30 11.66 1.09 13.19
C ARG A 30 12.59 -0.03 12.75
N MET A 31 12.56 -0.37 11.48
CA MET A 31 13.32 -1.48 10.91
C MET A 31 13.90 -1.08 9.56
N ASP A 32 15.14 -1.43 9.31
CA ASP A 32 15.79 -1.24 8.03
C ASP A 32 14.97 -1.90 6.90
N TYR A 33 14.96 -1.25 5.72
CA TYR A 33 14.13 -1.71 4.60
C TYR A 33 14.47 -3.15 4.19
N GLN A 34 15.76 -3.47 4.03
CA GLN A 34 16.18 -4.81 3.62
C GLN A 34 15.83 -5.87 4.67
N GLU A 35 16.03 -5.54 5.95
CA GLU A 35 15.67 -6.42 7.06
C GLU A 35 14.15 -6.71 7.06
N ALA A 36 13.34 -5.67 6.87
CA ALA A 36 11.88 -5.83 6.79
C ALA A 36 11.47 -6.62 5.54
N TRP A 37 12.16 -6.40 4.43
CA TRP A 37 11.93 -7.17 3.20
C TRP A 37 12.18 -8.67 3.43
N ASP A 38 13.31 -9.01 4.03
CA ASP A 38 13.68 -10.41 4.31
C ASP A 38 12.68 -11.06 5.26
N TYR A 39 12.28 -10.35 6.29
CA TYR A 39 11.27 -10.81 7.24
C TYR A 39 9.91 -11.02 6.58
N GLN A 40 9.47 -10.07 5.78
CA GLN A 40 8.23 -10.18 5.02
C GLN A 40 8.23 -11.40 4.10
N ALA A 41 9.33 -11.64 3.40
CA ALA A 41 9.46 -12.78 2.50
C ALA A 41 9.38 -14.11 3.25
N GLU A 42 10.01 -14.20 4.41
CA GLU A 42 9.96 -15.36 5.30
C GLU A 42 8.54 -15.64 5.79
N VAL A 43 7.86 -14.61 6.26
CA VAL A 43 6.47 -14.73 6.74
C VAL A 43 5.52 -15.11 5.61
N ALA A 44 5.68 -14.52 4.42
CA ALA A 44 4.87 -14.86 3.26
C ALA A 44 5.07 -16.31 2.82
N ALA A 45 6.30 -16.81 2.85
CA ALA A 45 6.59 -18.21 2.54
C ALA A 45 5.94 -19.16 3.56
N ALA A 46 6.02 -18.84 4.84
CA ALA A 46 5.35 -19.61 5.89
C ALA A 46 3.83 -19.61 5.72
N ARG A 47 3.26 -18.46 5.36
CA ARG A 47 1.82 -18.35 5.08
C ARG A 47 1.42 -19.23 3.89
N ALA A 48 2.20 -19.23 2.82
CA ALA A 48 1.91 -20.02 1.64
C ALA A 48 1.94 -21.52 1.92
N LYS A 49 2.79 -21.98 2.85
CA LYS A 49 2.89 -23.38 3.29
C LYS A 49 1.84 -23.78 4.32
N GLY A 50 1.07 -22.82 4.83
CA GLY A 50 0.10 -23.09 5.88
C GLY A 50 0.70 -23.24 7.27
N GLU A 51 1.97 -22.87 7.46
CA GLU A 51 2.67 -22.91 8.76
C GLU A 51 2.32 -21.71 9.64
N GLN A 52 1.68 -20.71 9.07
CA GLN A 52 1.25 -19.48 9.72
C GLN A 52 -0.04 -18.99 9.08
N ASP A 53 -0.86 -18.28 9.85
CA ASP A 53 -2.06 -17.61 9.35
C ASP A 53 -1.75 -16.20 8.83
N ASP A 54 -2.77 -15.50 8.34
CA ASP A 54 -2.65 -14.13 7.87
C ASP A 54 -2.12 -13.20 8.96
N VAL A 55 -1.28 -12.28 8.57
CA VAL A 55 -0.70 -11.29 9.48
C VAL A 55 -0.51 -9.96 8.76
N VAL A 56 -0.62 -8.88 9.51
CA VAL A 56 -0.30 -7.54 9.05
C VAL A 56 0.93 -7.06 9.81
N LEU A 57 1.97 -6.70 9.08
CA LEU A 57 3.19 -6.13 9.65
C LEU A 57 3.10 -4.61 9.55
N VAL A 58 3.37 -3.93 10.65
CA VAL A 58 3.37 -2.46 10.74
C VAL A 58 4.77 -2.01 11.10
N VAL A 59 5.35 -1.16 10.26
CA VAL A 59 6.75 -0.79 10.38
C VAL A 59 6.99 0.66 9.93
N GLU A 60 8.06 1.27 10.45
CA GLU A 60 8.60 2.53 9.97
C GLU A 60 10.03 2.28 9.50
N HIS A 61 10.39 2.80 8.32
CA HIS A 61 11.73 2.64 7.77
C HIS A 61 12.57 3.90 7.95
N PRO A 62 13.90 3.77 8.07
CA PRO A 62 14.81 4.91 7.84
C PRO A 62 14.63 5.47 6.44
N ASN A 63 15.04 6.72 6.22
CA ASN A 63 14.92 7.39 4.92
C ASN A 63 15.56 6.56 3.80
N ILE A 64 14.73 6.20 2.82
CA ILE A 64 15.16 5.42 1.65
C ILE A 64 14.17 5.63 0.50
N TYR A 65 14.69 5.59 -0.73
CA TYR A 65 13.86 5.48 -1.93
C TYR A 65 13.83 4.04 -2.43
N THR A 66 12.68 3.60 -2.87
CA THR A 66 12.53 2.33 -3.59
C THR A 66 12.18 2.61 -5.04
N ALA A 67 12.97 2.05 -5.96
CA ALA A 67 12.77 2.22 -7.39
C ALA A 67 12.04 0.99 -7.95
N GLY A 68 10.79 1.18 -8.34
CA GLY A 68 9.99 0.15 -9.00
C GLY A 68 10.36 -0.02 -10.47
N LYS A 69 9.72 -0.98 -11.14
CA LYS A 69 10.06 -1.39 -12.52
C LYS A 69 9.91 -0.28 -13.56
N ARG A 70 9.06 0.71 -13.32
CA ARG A 70 8.82 1.82 -14.26
C ARG A 70 9.54 3.10 -13.89
N THR A 71 10.47 3.05 -12.93
CA THR A 71 11.28 4.21 -12.54
C THR A 71 12.09 4.71 -13.72
N GLN A 72 12.04 6.02 -13.96
CA GLN A 72 12.75 6.69 -15.03
C GLN A 72 13.99 7.41 -14.48
N PRO A 73 15.01 7.68 -15.31
CA PRO A 73 16.20 8.43 -14.86
C PRO A 73 15.86 9.76 -14.19
N GLU A 74 14.85 10.48 -14.68
CA GLU A 74 14.41 11.76 -14.12
C GLU A 74 13.73 11.64 -12.76
N ASP A 75 13.33 10.42 -12.36
CA ASP A 75 12.75 10.19 -11.06
C ASP A 75 13.79 10.11 -9.94
N MET A 76 15.06 9.90 -10.31
CA MET A 76 16.11 9.65 -9.32
C MET A 76 16.34 10.89 -8.44
N PRO A 77 16.42 10.70 -7.10
CA PRO A 77 16.66 11.82 -6.20
C PRO A 77 18.09 12.32 -6.30
N ASP A 78 18.29 13.60 -6.00
CA ASP A 78 19.58 14.26 -5.97
C ASP A 78 20.01 14.67 -4.55
N ASN A 79 19.33 14.18 -3.54
CA ASN A 79 19.53 14.54 -2.13
C ASN A 79 20.50 13.61 -1.36
N GLY A 80 21.17 12.68 -2.07
CA GLY A 80 22.14 11.77 -1.46
C GLY A 80 21.54 10.62 -0.66
N LEU A 81 20.21 10.50 -0.58
CA LEU A 81 19.59 9.38 0.10
C LEU A 81 19.74 8.08 -0.69
N PRO A 82 19.81 6.94 0.00
CA PRO A 82 19.94 5.65 -0.68
C PRO A 82 18.72 5.32 -1.53
N VAL A 83 18.96 4.67 -2.66
CA VAL A 83 17.93 4.14 -3.57
C VAL A 83 18.16 2.65 -3.73
N ILE A 84 17.12 1.86 -3.48
CA ILE A 84 17.15 0.42 -3.70
C ILE A 84 16.17 0.05 -4.81
N THR A 85 16.61 -0.76 -5.76
CA THR A 85 15.74 -1.29 -6.81
C THR A 85 14.95 -2.47 -6.26
N VAL A 86 13.64 -2.45 -6.47
CA VAL A 86 12.73 -3.46 -5.94
C VAL A 86 11.84 -4.04 -7.03
N ASP A 87 11.35 -5.25 -6.78
CA ASP A 87 10.50 -5.99 -7.72
C ASP A 87 9.02 -5.70 -7.43
N ARG A 88 8.61 -4.49 -7.77
CA ARG A 88 7.21 -4.06 -7.76
C ARG A 88 6.91 -3.19 -8.97
N GLY A 89 5.65 -3.04 -9.30
CA GLY A 89 5.21 -2.07 -10.29
C GLY A 89 5.40 -0.63 -9.82
N GLY A 90 5.17 0.31 -10.72
CA GLY A 90 5.26 1.73 -10.41
C GLY A 90 6.66 2.32 -10.51
N ARG A 91 6.76 3.57 -10.11
CA ARG A 91 7.96 4.39 -10.19
C ARG A 91 8.62 4.47 -8.82
N ILE A 92 9.41 5.51 -8.60
CA ILE A 92 10.10 5.69 -7.33
C ILE A 92 9.15 6.07 -6.19
N THR A 93 9.44 5.60 -4.99
CA THR A 93 8.69 5.92 -3.77
C THR A 93 9.67 6.18 -2.63
N TRP A 94 9.36 7.15 -1.79
CA TRP A 94 10.12 7.44 -0.59
C TRP A 94 9.48 6.79 0.63
N HIS A 95 10.33 6.25 1.51
CA HIS A 95 9.96 5.84 2.85
C HIS A 95 10.90 6.50 3.87
N GLY A 96 10.38 6.83 5.05
CA GLY A 96 11.18 7.46 6.08
C GLY A 96 10.40 7.73 7.35
N GLU A 97 11.01 8.47 8.26
CA GLU A 97 10.39 8.83 9.53
C GLU A 97 9.06 9.56 9.34
N GLY A 98 8.10 9.17 10.16
CA GLY A 98 6.75 9.72 10.10
C GLY A 98 5.84 9.04 9.09
N GLN A 99 6.36 8.16 8.23
CA GLN A 99 5.56 7.38 7.30
C GLN A 99 5.36 5.96 7.83
N LEU A 100 4.11 5.61 8.06
CA LEU A 100 3.76 4.26 8.46
C LEU A 100 3.69 3.37 7.22
N VAL A 101 4.40 2.24 7.27
CA VAL A 101 4.35 1.21 6.23
C VAL A 101 3.62 -0.01 6.76
N ILE A 102 2.67 -0.50 5.99
CA ILE A 102 1.84 -1.64 6.37
C ILE A 102 2.00 -2.71 5.30
N TYR A 103 2.43 -3.89 5.73
CA TYR A 103 2.57 -5.06 4.87
C TYR A 103 1.53 -6.11 5.26
N PRO A 104 0.37 -6.14 4.59
CA PRO A 104 -0.57 -7.24 4.79
C PRO A 104 -0.02 -8.50 4.12
N ILE A 105 0.09 -9.58 4.88
CA ILE A 105 0.49 -10.90 4.37
C ILE A 105 -0.72 -11.79 4.51
N ILE A 106 -1.49 -11.86 3.45
CA ILE A 106 -2.83 -12.43 3.45
C ILE A 106 -2.93 -13.41 2.28
N LYS A 107 -3.43 -14.60 2.58
CA LYS A 107 -3.83 -15.53 1.52
C LYS A 107 -5.22 -15.14 1.04
N LEU A 108 -5.31 -14.86 -0.25
CA LEU A 108 -6.57 -14.46 -0.86
C LEU A 108 -7.47 -15.66 -1.12
N ALA A 109 -8.78 -15.45 -0.91
CA ALA A 109 -9.80 -16.42 -1.29
C ALA A 109 -9.82 -16.60 -2.81
N GLU A 110 -10.13 -17.79 -3.27
CA GLU A 110 -10.22 -18.09 -4.69
C GLU A 110 -11.65 -17.89 -5.23
N PRO A 111 -11.79 -17.41 -6.46
CA PRO A 111 -10.74 -17.01 -7.40
C PRO A 111 -10.05 -15.72 -6.99
N VAL A 112 -8.74 -15.63 -7.18
CA VAL A 112 -7.95 -14.45 -6.79
C VAL A 112 -8.38 -13.24 -7.60
N ASP A 113 -8.83 -12.20 -6.93
CA ASP A 113 -9.24 -10.93 -7.53
C ASP A 113 -8.38 -9.78 -6.99
N VAL A 114 -7.32 -9.46 -7.72
CA VAL A 114 -6.36 -8.41 -7.34
C VAL A 114 -7.02 -7.03 -7.30
N VAL A 115 -7.88 -6.75 -8.27
CA VAL A 115 -8.56 -5.45 -8.36
C VAL A 115 -9.48 -5.25 -7.15
N ASP A 116 -10.24 -6.25 -6.79
CA ASP A 116 -11.09 -6.19 -5.60
C ASP A 116 -10.28 -6.06 -4.31
N TYR A 117 -9.16 -6.78 -4.22
CA TYR A 117 -8.26 -6.66 -3.08
C TYR A 117 -7.73 -5.23 -2.91
N VAL A 118 -7.25 -4.62 -3.98
CA VAL A 118 -6.77 -3.22 -3.96
C VAL A 118 -7.87 -2.27 -3.51
N ARG A 119 -9.08 -2.43 -4.01
CA ARG A 119 -10.22 -1.60 -3.61
C ARG A 119 -10.55 -1.72 -2.14
N ARG A 120 -10.48 -2.94 -1.61
CA ARG A 120 -10.72 -3.18 -0.18
C ARG A 120 -9.64 -2.57 0.69
N LEU A 121 -8.37 -2.61 0.26
CA LEU A 121 -7.28 -1.93 0.95
C LEU A 121 -7.46 -0.41 0.93
N GLU A 122 -7.81 0.14 -0.22
CA GLU A 122 -8.09 1.57 -0.33
C GLU A 122 -9.24 1.97 0.60
N GLU A 123 -10.33 1.21 0.59
CA GLU A 123 -11.49 1.48 1.44
C GLU A 123 -11.14 1.43 2.93
N ALA A 124 -10.42 0.39 3.36
CA ALA A 124 -9.97 0.27 4.74
C ALA A 124 -9.08 1.46 5.15
N THR A 125 -8.19 1.88 4.27
CA THR A 125 -7.31 3.03 4.51
C THR A 125 -8.11 4.33 4.58
N ILE A 126 -9.05 4.54 3.66
CA ILE A 126 -9.92 5.72 3.66
C ILE A 126 -10.70 5.82 4.97
N GLN A 127 -11.32 4.73 5.39
CA GLN A 127 -12.08 4.71 6.65
C GLN A 127 -11.18 5.02 7.84
N THR A 128 -9.99 4.45 7.89
CA THR A 128 -9.03 4.66 8.96
C THR A 128 -8.61 6.12 9.06
N VAL A 129 -8.16 6.72 7.94
CA VAL A 129 -7.67 8.11 7.97
C VAL A 129 -8.80 9.12 8.21
N ARG A 130 -10.03 8.81 7.77
CA ARG A 130 -11.20 9.63 8.10
C ARG A 130 -11.50 9.61 9.59
N GLN A 131 -11.40 8.47 10.23
CA GLN A 131 -11.53 8.35 11.69
C GLN A 131 -10.44 9.11 12.44
N MET A 132 -9.27 9.26 11.84
CA MET A 132 -8.18 10.07 12.39
C MET A 132 -8.34 11.57 12.15
N GLY A 133 -9.40 12.00 11.47
CA GLY A 133 -9.70 13.41 11.23
C GLY A 133 -9.47 13.90 9.80
N VAL A 134 -8.96 13.06 8.90
CA VAL A 134 -8.79 13.41 7.48
C VAL A 134 -10.09 13.10 6.74
N THR A 135 -11.11 13.92 6.96
CA THR A 135 -12.48 13.66 6.52
C THR A 135 -12.68 13.77 5.01
N THR A 136 -11.75 14.40 4.30
CA THR A 136 -11.80 14.59 2.85
C THR A 136 -11.06 13.52 2.07
N ALA A 137 -10.45 12.55 2.76
CA ALA A 137 -9.72 11.47 2.11
C ALA A 137 -10.66 10.62 1.24
N GLY A 138 -10.18 10.23 0.06
CA GLY A 138 -10.97 9.43 -0.87
C GLY A 138 -10.14 8.92 -2.03
N ARG A 139 -10.83 8.38 -3.01
CA ARG A 139 -10.24 7.87 -4.25
C ARG A 139 -10.26 8.94 -5.33
N ILE A 140 -9.28 8.84 -6.23
CA ILE A 140 -9.33 9.51 -7.53
C ILE A 140 -9.40 8.42 -8.58
N ASP A 141 -10.43 8.50 -9.41
CA ASP A 141 -10.64 7.56 -10.50
C ASP A 141 -9.42 7.50 -11.42
N GLY A 142 -8.99 6.29 -11.76
CA GLY A 142 -7.82 6.05 -12.60
C GLY A 142 -6.47 6.21 -11.91
N ARG A 143 -6.46 6.56 -10.62
CA ARG A 143 -5.23 6.68 -9.82
C ARG A 143 -5.31 5.76 -8.61
N SER A 144 -4.28 4.95 -8.39
CA SER A 144 -4.18 4.12 -7.18
C SER A 144 -3.89 4.96 -5.94
N GLY A 145 -4.23 4.42 -4.78
CA GLY A 145 -3.94 5.03 -3.50
C GLY A 145 -5.10 5.82 -2.91
N VAL A 146 -4.79 6.53 -1.84
CA VAL A 146 -5.75 7.39 -1.13
C VAL A 146 -5.27 8.83 -1.22
N TRP A 147 -6.20 9.72 -1.53
CA TRP A 147 -5.91 11.11 -1.86
C TRP A 147 -6.73 12.06 -1.01
N VAL A 148 -6.17 13.25 -0.81
CA VAL A 148 -6.91 14.41 -0.32
C VAL A 148 -6.97 15.45 -1.40
N PRO A 149 -8.16 16.08 -1.60
CA PRO A 149 -8.29 17.12 -2.60
C PRO A 149 -7.44 18.33 -2.25
N SER A 150 -7.04 19.07 -3.28
CA SER A 150 -6.34 20.34 -3.07
C SER A 150 -7.24 21.27 -2.25
N THR A 151 -6.65 21.89 -1.21
CA THR A 151 -7.36 22.89 -0.42
C THR A 151 -7.21 24.25 -1.04
N THR A 152 -8.24 25.09 -0.91
CA THR A 152 -8.21 26.50 -1.30
C THR A 152 -7.36 27.36 -0.36
N GLU A 153 -6.84 26.75 0.72
CA GLU A 153 -6.10 27.42 1.80
C GLU A 153 -4.58 27.36 1.60
N ALA A 154 -4.10 27.21 0.36
CA ALA A 154 -2.69 27.35 0.07
C ALA A 154 -2.22 28.74 0.47
N LYS A 155 -1.05 28.84 1.14
CA LYS A 155 -0.43 30.13 1.53
C LYS A 155 -0.19 31.04 0.33
N ASP A 156 -0.17 30.49 -0.88
CA ASP A 156 -0.07 31.19 -2.15
C ASP A 156 -1.31 30.86 -2.99
N PRO A 157 -2.28 31.79 -3.09
CA PRO A 157 -3.48 31.58 -3.90
C PRO A 157 -3.23 31.40 -5.40
N SER A 158 -2.02 31.78 -5.88
CA SER A 158 -1.63 31.61 -7.28
C SER A 158 -0.98 30.25 -7.57
N ALA A 159 -0.62 29.50 -6.52
CA ALA A 159 -0.03 28.18 -6.68
C ALA A 159 -1.04 27.20 -7.30
N PRO A 160 -0.59 26.29 -8.18
CA PRO A 160 -1.46 25.26 -8.74
C PRO A 160 -2.06 24.42 -7.62
N LYS A 161 -3.40 24.28 -7.63
CA LYS A 161 -4.08 23.38 -6.72
C LYS A 161 -3.78 21.95 -7.16
N ARG A 162 -3.20 21.14 -6.28
CA ARG A 162 -2.89 19.73 -6.56
C ARG A 162 -3.48 18.84 -5.50
N ASP A 163 -4.13 17.78 -5.95
CA ASP A 163 -4.50 16.68 -5.08
C ASP A 163 -3.25 16.03 -4.53
N ARG A 164 -3.29 15.60 -3.28
CA ARG A 164 -2.14 14.99 -2.60
C ARG A 164 -2.44 13.54 -2.26
N LYS A 165 -1.54 12.66 -2.64
CA LYS A 165 -1.62 11.25 -2.26
C LYS A 165 -1.11 11.10 -0.83
N ILE A 166 -1.97 10.64 0.06
CA ILE A 166 -1.64 10.41 1.47
C ILE A 166 -1.35 8.94 1.79
N ALA A 167 -1.77 8.02 0.93
CA ALA A 167 -1.39 6.62 1.03
C ALA A 167 -1.12 6.06 -0.36
N ALA A 168 0.01 5.39 -0.52
CA ALA A 168 0.40 4.71 -1.74
C ALA A 168 0.22 3.20 -1.55
N LEU A 169 -0.19 2.51 -2.61
CA LEU A 169 -0.36 1.06 -2.62
C LEU A 169 0.52 0.45 -3.71
N GLY A 170 1.22 -0.61 -3.34
CA GLY A 170 1.96 -1.44 -4.27
C GLY A 170 1.70 -2.90 -3.92
N ILE A 171 1.36 -3.72 -4.92
CA ILE A 171 0.92 -5.09 -4.68
C ILE A 171 1.77 -6.07 -5.46
N ARG A 172 2.13 -7.15 -4.77
CA ARG A 172 2.71 -8.34 -5.38
C ARG A 172 2.02 -9.55 -4.77
N ILE A 173 1.61 -10.48 -5.62
CA ILE A 173 0.97 -11.72 -5.18
C ILE A 173 1.79 -12.91 -5.68
N THR A 174 2.13 -13.80 -4.76
CA THR A 174 2.86 -15.03 -5.05
C THR A 174 2.14 -16.18 -4.35
N ARG A 175 1.75 -17.20 -5.09
CA ARG A 175 1.04 -18.37 -4.55
C ARG A 175 -0.25 -17.98 -3.80
N GLY A 176 -0.96 -16.95 -4.27
CA GLY A 176 -2.18 -16.46 -3.65
C GLY A 176 -1.96 -15.64 -2.38
N VAL A 177 -0.73 -15.33 -1.99
CA VAL A 177 -0.36 -14.56 -0.80
C VAL A 177 0.15 -13.18 -1.22
N THR A 178 -0.36 -12.13 -0.54
CA THR A 178 0.00 -10.73 -0.80
C THR A 178 1.33 -10.33 -0.18
#